data_89800eba98c7d43fe2eaa4124865d06c
#
_entry.id   89800eba98c7d43fe2eaa4124865d06c
#
_cell.length_a   1.000
_cell.length_b   1.000
_cell.length_c   1.000
_cell.angle_alpha   90.00
_cell.angle_beta   90.00
_cell.angle_gamma   90.00
#
_symmetry.space_group_name_H-M   'P 1'
#
loop_
_entity.id
_entity.type
_entity.pdbx_description
1 polymer ?
#
loop_
_entity_poly.entity_id
_entity_poly.type
_entity_poly.pdbx_seq_one_letter_code
_entity_poly.pdbx_strand_id
1 'polypeptide(L)'
;MLTPAPAARRALPSVDRLLTSGAVAPLIAQHGRALTTEAIRELLQAQREKLAQNAGAFDFDEAHFVETCGADLTKRTQPSLRPVFNLTGTVLHTNLGRALMPQSVADAVMTAMTRPVNLEFDLGGGARGERDTHVEKWITRLAGGDGAVVVNNNAAAVYLALNTLGAKKEVIVSRGELIEIGGAFRIPDIMKRAGVKLVEVGTTNRTHLKDFTEAITPRTAAIMKVHTSNYAVQGFTAAAPEAGLAALAHEHGIPFIVDLGSGMLVNLEDYGLPHEPTPREALANGADLVTFSGDKLLGGPQAGLLVGKKELIARIRKNPMKRALRVDKMTLAALDALLRLYTNPDQLREKVTTIRLLTRTRADIRVQAERVLPHIQAALSGKADASIIDTGSQIGSGSLPVDSLPSAGIAVTPVGKSKSSFADKLSLAFRALPVPVIGHIKDGAFVLDLRCLDHEDEFIAQLCKIKI
;
A
#
# COMPACT_ATOMS: atom_id res chain seq x y z
N MET A 1 8.40 -15.10 46.59
CA MET A 1 9.64 -14.98 45.79
C MET A 1 10.66 -15.94 46.37
N LEU A 2 10.93 -17.07 45.71
CA LEU A 2 11.97 -18.02 46.13
C LEU A 2 13.33 -17.41 45.81
N THR A 3 14.13 -17.12 46.82
CA THR A 3 15.53 -16.70 46.67
C THR A 3 16.34 -17.89 46.11
N PRO A 4 17.05 -17.73 44.98
CA PRO A 4 17.87 -18.80 44.41
C PRO A 4 18.93 -19.25 45.40
N ALA A 5 19.21 -20.58 45.44
CA ALA A 5 20.25 -21.15 46.28
C ALA A 5 21.62 -20.46 46.02
N PRO A 6 22.45 -20.23 47.05
CA PRO A 6 23.74 -19.49 46.94
C PRO A 6 24.71 -20.06 45.90
N ALA A 7 24.66 -21.37 45.62
CA ALA A 7 25.50 -22.05 44.64
C ALA A 7 25.15 -21.68 43.18
N ALA A 8 23.89 -21.49 42.85
CA ALA A 8 23.46 -21.11 41.49
C ALA A 8 23.83 -19.66 41.13
N ARG A 9 23.96 -18.77 42.11
CA ARG A 9 24.45 -17.39 41.90
C ARG A 9 25.94 -17.32 41.58
N ARG A 10 26.74 -18.31 41.99
CA ARG A 10 28.20 -18.34 41.73
C ARG A 10 28.55 -18.99 40.39
N ALA A 11 27.63 -19.70 39.74
CA ALA A 11 27.85 -20.38 38.47
C ALA A 11 27.78 -19.44 37.25
N LEU A 12 27.12 -18.28 37.37
CA LEU A 12 26.95 -17.33 36.24
C LEU A 12 27.95 -16.18 36.34
N PRO A 13 28.58 -15.74 35.22
CA PRO A 13 29.51 -14.64 35.21
C PRO A 13 28.79 -13.31 35.55
N SER A 14 29.58 -12.32 35.98
CA SER A 14 29.08 -10.94 36.16
C SER A 14 28.89 -10.29 34.80
N VAL A 15 27.99 -9.29 34.74
CA VAL A 15 27.79 -8.46 33.54
C VAL A 15 29.11 -7.80 33.10
N ASP A 16 29.90 -7.28 34.05
CA ASP A 16 31.16 -6.60 33.75
C ASP A 16 32.21 -7.55 33.16
N ARG A 17 32.28 -8.80 33.65
CA ARG A 17 33.14 -9.83 33.06
C ARG A 17 32.79 -10.11 31.62
N LEU A 18 31.50 -10.25 31.28
CA LEU A 18 31.06 -10.49 29.91
C LEU A 18 31.33 -9.28 29.01
N LEU A 19 31.08 -8.06 29.52
CA LEU A 19 31.34 -6.83 28.75
C LEU A 19 32.82 -6.57 28.46
N THR A 20 33.74 -7.19 29.21
CA THR A 20 35.20 -7.13 28.98
C THR A 20 35.72 -8.33 28.19
N SER A 21 34.87 -9.34 27.92
CA SER A 21 35.25 -10.49 27.13
C SER A 21 35.45 -10.12 25.66
N GLY A 22 36.52 -10.63 25.05
CA GLY A 22 36.77 -10.47 23.61
C GLY A 22 35.65 -11.03 22.73
N ALA A 23 34.86 -12.02 23.23
CA ALA A 23 33.74 -12.59 22.51
C ALA A 23 32.53 -11.65 22.39
N VAL A 24 32.35 -10.71 23.34
CA VAL A 24 31.26 -9.71 23.33
C VAL A 24 31.64 -8.42 22.61
N ALA A 25 32.95 -8.17 22.39
CA ALA A 25 33.41 -6.94 21.72
C ALA A 25 32.77 -6.69 20.35
N PRO A 26 32.57 -7.69 19.45
CA PRO A 26 31.86 -7.49 18.18
C PRO A 26 30.40 -7.04 18.38
N LEU A 27 29.70 -7.58 19.38
CA LEU A 27 28.31 -7.20 19.68
C LEU A 27 28.23 -5.74 20.15
N ILE A 28 29.19 -5.30 20.97
CA ILE A 28 29.27 -3.90 21.40
C ILE A 28 29.57 -2.98 20.22
N ALA A 29 30.46 -3.37 19.31
CA ALA A 29 30.79 -2.57 18.13
C ALA A 29 29.59 -2.44 17.19
N GLN A 30 28.79 -3.49 17.04
CA GLN A 30 27.64 -3.52 16.13
C GLN A 30 26.38 -2.86 16.74
N HIS A 31 26.08 -3.12 18.03
CA HIS A 31 24.79 -2.74 18.64
C HIS A 31 24.92 -1.63 19.71
N GLY A 32 26.14 -1.24 20.04
CA GLY A 32 26.43 -0.27 21.10
C GLY A 32 26.45 -0.89 22.51
N ARG A 33 27.26 -0.30 23.39
CA ARG A 33 27.48 -0.82 24.75
C ARG A 33 26.20 -0.86 25.61
N ALA A 34 25.35 0.17 25.49
CA ALA A 34 24.15 0.28 26.32
C ALA A 34 23.17 -0.89 26.06
N LEU A 35 22.81 -1.11 24.80
CA LEU A 35 21.87 -2.15 24.41
C LEU A 35 22.44 -3.56 24.66
N THR A 36 23.74 -3.76 24.40
CA THR A 36 24.42 -5.04 24.71
C THR A 36 24.41 -5.31 26.21
N THR A 37 24.62 -4.30 27.06
CA THR A 37 24.56 -4.45 28.53
C THR A 37 23.16 -4.85 29.00
N GLU A 38 22.12 -4.25 28.43
CA GLU A 38 20.72 -4.58 28.73
C GLU A 38 20.41 -6.03 28.37
N ALA A 39 20.73 -6.45 27.13
CA ALA A 39 20.52 -7.81 26.66
C ALA A 39 21.24 -8.85 27.55
N ILE A 40 22.49 -8.60 27.90
CA ILE A 40 23.25 -9.48 28.81
C ILE A 40 22.57 -9.59 30.18
N ARG A 41 22.11 -8.47 30.76
CA ARG A 41 21.40 -8.48 32.06
C ARG A 41 20.13 -9.31 32.01
N GLU A 42 19.31 -9.12 30.99
CA GLU A 42 18.06 -9.84 30.83
C GLU A 42 18.29 -11.34 30.62
N LEU A 43 19.23 -11.74 29.75
CA LEU A 43 19.57 -13.13 29.52
C LEU A 43 20.14 -13.79 30.78
N LEU A 44 21.04 -13.13 31.53
CA LEU A 44 21.53 -13.64 32.80
C LEU A 44 20.41 -13.78 33.85
N GLN A 45 19.47 -12.85 33.88
CA GLN A 45 18.33 -12.91 34.77
C GLN A 45 17.41 -14.09 34.41
N ALA A 46 17.11 -14.28 33.13
CA ALA A 46 16.34 -15.43 32.65
C ALA A 46 17.03 -16.79 32.99
N GLN A 47 18.36 -16.86 32.86
CA GLN A 47 19.12 -18.04 33.25
C GLN A 47 19.09 -18.28 34.77
N ARG A 48 19.19 -17.19 35.58
CA ARG A 48 19.06 -17.32 37.07
C ARG A 48 17.70 -17.86 37.47
N GLU A 49 16.64 -17.43 36.82
CA GLU A 49 15.27 -17.92 37.08
C GLU A 49 15.11 -19.39 36.70
N LYS A 50 15.67 -19.81 35.56
CA LYS A 50 15.68 -21.23 35.16
C LYS A 50 16.46 -22.12 36.16
N LEU A 51 17.62 -21.66 36.61
CA LEU A 51 18.45 -22.36 37.58
C LEU A 51 17.80 -22.43 38.99
N ALA A 52 16.98 -21.46 39.35
CA ALA A 52 16.22 -21.48 40.60
C ALA A 52 15.10 -22.52 40.58
N GLN A 53 14.59 -22.89 39.40
CA GLN A 53 13.54 -23.88 39.21
C GLN A 53 14.11 -25.30 39.04
N ASN A 54 15.36 -25.46 38.55
CA ASN A 54 16.00 -26.75 38.27
C ASN A 54 17.33 -26.86 39.04
N ALA A 55 17.39 -27.67 40.10
CA ALA A 55 18.57 -27.86 40.95
C ALA A 55 19.62 -28.81 40.34
N GLY A 56 19.93 -28.71 39.06
CA GLY A 56 20.96 -29.51 38.38
C GLY A 56 22.34 -28.85 38.37
N ALA A 57 23.42 -29.62 38.09
CA ALA A 57 24.74 -29.07 37.82
C ALA A 57 24.64 -28.20 36.53
N PHE A 58 25.13 -26.98 36.62
CA PHE A 58 25.12 -26.03 35.52
C PHE A 58 26.55 -25.58 35.19
N ASP A 59 26.95 -25.78 33.95
CA ASP A 59 28.18 -25.23 33.37
C ASP A 59 27.83 -24.09 32.44
N PHE A 60 28.48 -22.95 32.61
CA PHE A 60 28.20 -21.76 31.80
C PHE A 60 29.00 -21.82 30.49
N ASP A 61 28.29 -22.05 29.40
CA ASP A 61 28.83 -21.95 28.04
C ASP A 61 28.78 -20.48 27.55
N GLU A 62 29.94 -19.80 27.60
CA GLU A 62 30.07 -18.42 27.16
C GLU A 62 29.81 -18.27 25.66
N ALA A 63 30.24 -19.25 24.83
CA ALA A 63 30.06 -19.17 23.38
C ALA A 63 28.56 -19.21 23.01
N HIS A 64 27.83 -20.17 23.59
CA HIS A 64 26.39 -20.26 23.39
C HIS A 64 25.64 -19.06 23.96
N PHE A 65 26.09 -18.51 25.08
CA PHE A 65 25.50 -17.28 25.64
C PHE A 65 25.68 -16.08 24.72
N VAL A 66 26.89 -15.88 24.15
CA VAL A 66 27.20 -14.78 23.24
C VAL A 66 26.40 -14.94 21.93
N GLU A 67 26.29 -16.17 21.41
CA GLU A 67 25.44 -16.45 20.24
C GLU A 67 23.97 -16.08 20.49
N THR A 68 23.42 -16.50 21.64
CA THR A 68 22.04 -16.19 22.04
C THR A 68 21.85 -14.67 22.21
N CYS A 69 22.83 -14.00 22.83
CA CYS A 69 22.82 -12.54 22.99
C CYS A 69 22.85 -11.82 21.64
N GLY A 70 23.67 -12.29 20.72
CA GLY A 70 23.76 -11.74 19.36
C GLY A 70 22.45 -11.92 18.57
N ALA A 71 21.82 -13.07 18.69
CA ALA A 71 20.52 -13.34 18.07
C ALA A 71 19.41 -12.43 18.64
N ASP A 72 19.39 -12.24 19.97
CA ASP A 72 18.43 -11.34 20.64
C ASP A 72 18.67 -9.87 20.22
N LEU A 73 19.91 -9.40 20.24
CA LEU A 73 20.27 -8.06 19.78
C LEU A 73 19.90 -7.81 18.32
N THR A 74 20.18 -8.76 17.44
CA THR A 74 19.78 -8.70 16.04
C THR A 74 18.28 -8.56 15.90
N LYS A 75 17.51 -9.34 16.68
CA LYS A 75 16.04 -9.27 16.68
C LYS A 75 15.53 -7.91 17.19
N ARG A 76 16.11 -7.35 18.26
CA ARG A 76 15.73 -6.04 18.82
C ARG A 76 16.03 -4.87 17.88
N THR A 77 17.12 -4.97 17.13
CA THR A 77 17.56 -3.92 16.21
C THR A 77 17.03 -4.10 14.77
N GLN A 78 16.26 -5.15 14.54
CA GLN A 78 15.68 -5.42 13.23
C GLN A 78 14.67 -4.33 12.85
N PRO A 79 14.73 -3.77 11.64
CA PRO A 79 13.72 -2.81 11.17
C PRO A 79 12.31 -3.39 11.30
N SER A 80 11.36 -2.58 11.77
CA SER A 80 9.95 -2.97 11.87
C SER A 80 9.28 -3.08 10.49
N LEU A 81 9.65 -2.18 9.55
CA LEU A 81 9.29 -2.29 8.14
C LEU A 81 10.30 -3.19 7.44
N ARG A 82 9.85 -4.34 6.99
CA ARG A 82 10.69 -5.36 6.36
C ARG A 82 10.15 -5.72 4.98
N PRO A 83 11.01 -5.99 4.00
CA PRO A 83 10.56 -6.57 2.75
C PRO A 83 9.85 -7.90 2.99
N VAL A 84 8.87 -8.20 2.15
CA VAL A 84 8.13 -9.47 2.16
C VAL A 84 7.90 -9.92 0.72
N PHE A 85 7.75 -11.21 0.49
CA PHE A 85 7.22 -11.72 -0.77
C PHE A 85 5.69 -11.69 -0.72
N ASN A 86 5.08 -10.87 -1.55
CA ASN A 86 3.63 -10.84 -1.74
C ASN A 86 3.22 -11.92 -2.75
N LEU A 87 2.82 -13.07 -2.27
CA LEU A 87 2.29 -14.18 -3.06
C LEU A 87 0.83 -14.47 -2.72
N THR A 88 0.09 -13.43 -2.30
CA THR A 88 -1.33 -13.52 -1.95
C THR A 88 -2.25 -13.61 -3.15
N GLY A 89 -1.79 -13.26 -4.34
CA GLY A 89 -2.62 -13.05 -5.52
C GLY A 89 -3.28 -11.67 -5.61
N THR A 90 -3.00 -10.75 -4.68
CA THR A 90 -3.48 -9.36 -4.76
C THR A 90 -2.30 -8.44 -5.10
N VAL A 91 -2.34 -7.79 -6.27
CA VAL A 91 -1.22 -6.96 -6.76
C VAL A 91 -1.05 -5.71 -5.88
N LEU A 92 -2.10 -4.90 -5.76
CA LEU A 92 -2.12 -3.69 -4.93
C LEU A 92 -2.61 -4.01 -3.51
N HIS A 93 -1.87 -4.88 -2.79
CA HIS A 93 -2.29 -5.34 -1.48
C HIS A 93 -2.18 -4.21 -0.43
N THR A 94 -3.29 -3.78 0.13
CA THR A 94 -3.39 -2.64 1.05
C THR A 94 -2.43 -2.73 2.23
N ASN A 95 -2.31 -3.91 2.84
CA ASN A 95 -1.48 -4.10 4.04
C ASN A 95 -0.01 -4.40 3.73
N LEU A 96 0.36 -4.55 2.44
CA LEU A 96 1.72 -4.85 2.00
C LEU A 96 2.36 -3.70 1.20
N GLY A 97 1.84 -2.48 1.36
CA GLY A 97 2.43 -1.26 0.81
C GLY A 97 1.84 -0.80 -0.52
N ARG A 98 0.82 -1.49 -1.08
CA ARG A 98 0.16 -1.16 -2.34
C ARG A 98 1.11 -1.18 -3.55
N ALA A 99 1.19 -0.06 -4.31
CA ALA A 99 2.00 0.01 -5.51
C ALA A 99 3.50 0.01 -5.22
N LEU A 100 4.25 -0.79 -5.97
CA LEU A 100 5.71 -0.78 -5.97
C LEU A 100 6.21 0.18 -7.05
N MET A 101 7.12 1.07 -6.68
CA MET A 101 7.68 2.05 -7.60
C MET A 101 8.81 1.45 -8.45
N PRO A 102 8.96 1.86 -9.72
CA PRO A 102 10.10 1.51 -10.54
C PRO A 102 11.44 2.00 -9.96
N GLN A 103 12.55 1.32 -10.28
CA GLN A 103 13.88 1.70 -9.80
C GLN A 103 14.24 3.15 -10.17
N SER A 104 13.92 3.60 -11.37
CA SER A 104 14.18 4.98 -11.81
C SER A 104 13.47 6.04 -10.95
N VAL A 105 12.31 5.69 -10.39
CA VAL A 105 11.58 6.54 -9.44
C VAL A 105 12.27 6.52 -8.08
N ALA A 106 12.73 5.35 -7.62
CA ALA A 106 13.49 5.22 -6.37
C ALA A 106 14.79 6.02 -6.42
N ASP A 107 15.50 6.02 -7.55
CA ASP A 107 16.75 6.79 -7.78
C ASP A 107 16.48 8.30 -7.70
N ALA A 108 15.38 8.78 -8.25
CA ALA A 108 14.97 10.18 -8.15
C ALA A 108 14.67 10.57 -6.69
N VAL A 109 13.99 9.71 -5.94
CA VAL A 109 13.74 9.90 -4.49
C VAL A 109 15.04 9.94 -3.72
N MET A 110 15.96 9.01 -3.96
CA MET A 110 17.28 8.98 -3.33
C MET A 110 18.05 10.28 -3.58
N THR A 111 18.04 10.77 -4.82
CA THR A 111 18.66 12.05 -5.17
C THR A 111 18.05 13.21 -4.38
N ALA A 112 16.71 13.27 -4.31
CA ALA A 112 16.03 14.33 -3.57
C ALA A 112 16.25 14.25 -2.06
N MET A 113 16.46 13.05 -1.50
CA MET A 113 16.74 12.86 -0.08
C MET A 113 18.15 13.33 0.30
N THR A 114 19.14 13.01 -0.54
CA THR A 114 20.57 13.15 -0.20
C THR A 114 21.20 14.45 -0.70
N ARG A 115 20.48 15.26 -1.50
CA ARG A 115 20.97 16.54 -2.05
C ARG A 115 19.99 17.68 -1.79
N PRO A 116 20.44 18.93 -1.73
CA PRO A 116 19.57 20.09 -1.87
C PRO A 116 18.87 20.07 -3.22
N VAL A 117 17.58 20.41 -3.24
CA VAL A 117 16.76 20.51 -4.44
C VAL A 117 15.95 21.80 -4.46
N ASN A 118 15.56 22.27 -5.62
CA ASN A 118 14.81 23.50 -5.83
C ASN A 118 13.30 23.38 -5.49
N LEU A 119 13.00 22.76 -4.34
CA LEU A 119 11.61 22.39 -3.94
C LEU A 119 10.63 23.58 -3.96
N GLU A 120 11.05 24.74 -3.46
CA GLU A 120 10.25 25.99 -3.46
C GLU A 120 11.11 27.15 -4.01
N PHE A 121 11.96 26.85 -4.99
CA PHE A 121 12.81 27.83 -5.64
C PHE A 121 12.66 27.77 -7.16
N ASP A 122 12.26 28.87 -7.78
CA ASP A 122 12.20 28.98 -9.24
C ASP A 122 13.59 29.29 -9.79
N LEU A 123 14.18 28.30 -10.49
CA LEU A 123 15.52 28.45 -11.06
C LEU A 123 15.58 29.48 -12.20
N GLY A 124 14.46 29.70 -12.91
CA GLY A 124 14.40 30.69 -13.99
C GLY A 124 14.29 32.12 -13.49
N GLY A 125 13.44 32.35 -12.50
CA GLY A 125 13.17 33.66 -11.92
C GLY A 125 14.06 34.03 -10.74
N GLY A 126 14.85 33.11 -10.19
CA GLY A 126 15.69 33.35 -9.02
C GLY A 126 14.93 33.70 -7.74
N ALA A 127 13.66 33.30 -7.64
CA ALA A 127 12.74 33.68 -6.58
C ALA A 127 12.06 32.46 -5.94
N ARG A 128 11.22 32.69 -4.93
CA ARG A 128 10.41 31.66 -4.32
C ARG A 128 9.38 31.13 -5.33
N GLY A 129 9.35 29.80 -5.48
CA GLY A 129 8.37 29.05 -6.29
C GLY A 129 7.36 28.28 -5.45
N GLU A 130 6.40 27.69 -6.13
CA GLU A 130 5.40 26.77 -5.56
C GLU A 130 5.82 25.33 -5.82
N ARG A 131 5.72 24.45 -4.81
CA ARG A 131 6.18 23.05 -4.95
C ARG A 131 5.33 22.22 -5.92
N ASP A 132 4.04 22.52 -6.09
CA ASP A 132 3.15 21.78 -7.00
C ASP A 132 3.54 21.97 -8.46
N THR A 133 4.26 23.05 -8.82
CA THR A 133 4.69 23.33 -10.21
C THR A 133 5.58 22.24 -10.79
N HIS A 134 6.30 21.47 -9.94
CA HIS A 134 7.13 20.37 -10.39
C HIS A 134 6.33 19.26 -11.08
N VAL A 135 5.09 19.03 -10.65
CA VAL A 135 4.23 17.93 -11.13
C VAL A 135 2.99 18.41 -11.89
N GLU A 136 2.55 19.65 -11.69
CA GLU A 136 1.32 20.19 -12.26
C GLU A 136 1.27 20.05 -13.79
N LYS A 137 2.36 20.43 -14.48
CA LYS A 137 2.44 20.33 -15.94
C LYS A 137 2.21 18.91 -16.47
N TRP A 138 2.67 17.90 -15.72
CA TRP A 138 2.51 16.49 -16.10
C TRP A 138 1.10 16.02 -15.81
N ILE A 139 0.55 16.35 -14.64
CA ILE A 139 -0.82 15.99 -14.27
C ILE A 139 -1.81 16.59 -15.26
N THR A 140 -1.71 17.88 -15.55
CA THR A 140 -2.61 18.55 -16.50
C THR A 140 -2.48 18.00 -17.91
N ARG A 141 -1.26 17.72 -18.37
CA ARG A 141 -1.03 17.11 -19.69
C ARG A 141 -1.63 15.69 -19.79
N LEU A 142 -1.49 14.87 -18.75
CA LEU A 142 -1.93 13.48 -18.77
C LEU A 142 -3.43 13.35 -18.49
N ALA A 143 -3.95 14.11 -17.55
CA ALA A 143 -5.36 14.07 -17.15
C ALA A 143 -6.26 15.02 -17.96
N GLY A 144 -5.73 16.10 -18.58
CA GLY A 144 -6.49 17.01 -19.44
C GLY A 144 -7.13 18.21 -18.75
N GLY A 145 -6.74 18.55 -17.50
CA GLY A 145 -7.24 19.74 -16.79
C GLY A 145 -6.37 20.97 -16.97
N ASP A 146 -6.84 22.13 -16.46
CA ASP A 146 -6.17 23.43 -16.58
C ASP A 146 -5.22 23.74 -15.43
N GLY A 147 -5.34 23.01 -14.31
CA GLY A 147 -4.49 23.12 -13.13
C GLY A 147 -4.56 21.88 -12.27
N ALA A 148 -3.56 21.70 -11.40
CA ALA A 148 -3.52 20.58 -10.48
C ALA A 148 -2.89 20.96 -9.13
N VAL A 149 -3.26 20.21 -8.09
CA VAL A 149 -2.72 20.30 -6.73
C VAL A 149 -2.44 18.89 -6.22
N VAL A 150 -1.38 18.73 -5.45
CA VAL A 150 -1.04 17.47 -4.79
C VAL A 150 -1.09 17.61 -3.27
N VAL A 151 -1.69 16.63 -2.62
CA VAL A 151 -1.76 16.49 -1.16
C VAL A 151 -1.35 15.07 -0.74
N ASN A 152 -1.27 14.81 0.55
CA ASN A 152 -0.66 13.58 1.10
C ASN A 152 -1.44 12.27 0.83
N ASN A 153 -2.73 12.33 0.52
CA ASN A 153 -3.54 11.19 0.07
C ASN A 153 -4.87 11.65 -0.51
N ASN A 154 -5.64 10.73 -1.14
CA ASN A 154 -6.90 11.08 -1.78
C ASN A 154 -7.99 11.50 -0.77
N ALA A 155 -8.00 10.96 0.44
CA ALA A 155 -8.93 11.41 1.49
C ALA A 155 -8.71 12.92 1.82
N ALA A 156 -7.44 13.35 1.86
CA ALA A 156 -7.10 14.76 2.02
C ALA A 156 -7.48 15.60 0.81
N ALA A 157 -7.39 15.04 -0.42
CA ALA A 157 -7.83 15.72 -1.63
C ALA A 157 -9.35 16.00 -1.60
N VAL A 158 -10.16 14.98 -1.30
CA VAL A 158 -11.61 15.11 -1.13
C VAL A 158 -11.95 16.10 -0.01
N TYR A 159 -11.31 15.95 1.16
CA TYR A 159 -11.51 16.88 2.27
C TYR A 159 -11.22 18.32 1.89
N LEU A 160 -10.08 18.58 1.26
CA LEU A 160 -9.63 19.92 0.86
C LEU A 160 -10.54 20.54 -0.20
N ALA A 161 -10.97 19.76 -1.19
CA ALA A 161 -11.93 20.17 -2.20
C ALA A 161 -13.25 20.61 -1.57
N LEU A 162 -13.85 19.75 -0.75
CA LEU A 162 -15.13 20.00 -0.08
C LEU A 162 -15.04 21.17 0.89
N ASN A 163 -14.00 21.24 1.72
CA ASN A 163 -13.79 22.37 2.66
C ASN A 163 -13.64 23.70 1.91
N THR A 164 -12.97 23.70 0.76
CA THR A 164 -12.75 24.92 -0.03
C THR A 164 -14.03 25.40 -0.75
N LEU A 165 -14.77 24.45 -1.32
CA LEU A 165 -15.87 24.77 -2.25
C LEU A 165 -17.23 24.81 -1.58
N GLY A 166 -17.44 23.98 -0.55
CA GLY A 166 -18.75 23.72 0.04
C GLY A 166 -18.88 23.99 1.54
N ALA A 167 -17.89 24.57 2.23
CA ALA A 167 -17.99 24.83 3.67
C ALA A 167 -19.26 25.62 4.03
N LYS A 168 -20.02 25.10 5.02
CA LYS A 168 -21.33 25.61 5.49
C LYS A 168 -22.46 25.54 4.44
N LYS A 169 -22.26 24.87 3.33
CA LYS A 169 -23.24 24.67 2.25
C LYS A 169 -23.56 23.19 2.06
N GLU A 170 -24.41 22.90 1.10
CA GLU A 170 -24.89 21.56 0.77
C GLU A 170 -24.09 20.98 -0.42
N VAL A 171 -23.77 19.69 -0.34
CA VAL A 171 -23.18 18.92 -1.46
C VAL A 171 -24.04 17.68 -1.66
N ILE A 172 -24.51 17.49 -2.90
CA ILE A 172 -25.41 16.40 -3.27
C ILE A 172 -24.59 15.20 -3.74
N VAL A 173 -24.89 14.02 -3.18
CA VAL A 173 -24.24 12.74 -3.50
C VAL A 173 -25.30 11.65 -3.64
N SER A 174 -25.12 10.71 -4.58
CA SER A 174 -25.95 9.52 -4.66
C SER A 174 -25.79 8.64 -3.42
N ARG A 175 -26.90 8.13 -2.84
CA ARG A 175 -26.86 7.21 -1.71
C ARG A 175 -26.08 5.94 -2.02
N GLY A 176 -26.15 5.44 -3.26
CA GLY A 176 -25.38 4.30 -3.72
C GLY A 176 -23.87 4.54 -3.82
N GLU A 177 -23.40 5.78 -3.64
CA GLU A 177 -21.98 6.18 -3.73
C GLU A 177 -21.37 6.58 -2.38
N LEU A 178 -22.06 6.33 -1.27
CA LEU A 178 -21.59 6.62 0.09
C LEU A 178 -20.67 5.50 0.59
N ILE A 179 -19.48 5.46 0.04
CA ILE A 179 -18.49 4.39 0.25
C ILE A 179 -17.81 4.47 1.61
N GLU A 180 -17.36 3.28 2.10
CA GLU A 180 -16.37 3.12 3.16
C GLU A 180 -15.15 2.39 2.61
N ILE A 181 -13.95 2.91 2.85
CA ILE A 181 -12.67 2.33 2.43
C ILE A 181 -11.72 2.23 3.63
N GLY A 182 -11.04 1.08 3.78
CA GLY A 182 -9.97 0.91 4.77
C GLY A 182 -10.40 1.00 6.23
N GLY A 183 -11.68 0.74 6.54
CA GLY A 183 -12.20 0.62 7.90
C GLY A 183 -12.45 1.95 8.63
N ALA A 184 -12.10 3.11 8.04
CA ALA A 184 -12.28 4.40 8.71
C ALA A 184 -12.64 5.55 7.77
N PHE A 185 -12.37 5.44 6.46
CA PHE A 185 -12.71 6.48 5.50
C PHE A 185 -14.14 6.28 5.01
N ARG A 186 -15.07 7.12 5.47
CA ARG A 186 -16.46 7.18 5.03
C ARG A 186 -16.75 8.53 4.42
N ILE A 187 -17.35 8.55 3.24
CA ILE A 187 -17.69 9.81 2.55
C ILE A 187 -18.55 10.72 3.45
N PRO A 188 -19.62 10.25 4.14
CA PRO A 188 -20.40 11.12 5.03
C PRO A 188 -19.57 11.75 6.16
N ASP A 189 -18.65 11.00 6.75
CA ASP A 189 -17.81 11.49 7.85
C ASP A 189 -16.81 12.55 7.37
N ILE A 190 -16.19 12.33 6.21
CA ILE A 190 -15.30 13.30 5.59
C ILE A 190 -16.04 14.58 5.21
N MET A 191 -17.22 14.47 4.62
CA MET A 191 -18.07 15.62 4.28
C MET A 191 -18.42 16.44 5.52
N LYS A 192 -18.86 15.77 6.59
CA LYS A 192 -19.14 16.42 7.88
C LYS A 192 -17.91 17.14 8.43
N ARG A 193 -16.74 16.49 8.41
CA ARG A 193 -15.46 17.08 8.88
C ARG A 193 -15.00 18.23 7.99
N ALA A 194 -15.25 18.18 6.69
CA ALA A 194 -14.98 19.28 5.77
C ALA A 194 -15.91 20.50 5.99
N GLY A 195 -16.93 20.36 6.84
CA GLY A 195 -17.88 21.42 7.17
C GLY A 195 -18.99 21.60 6.14
N VAL A 196 -19.24 20.58 5.30
CA VAL A 196 -20.35 20.58 4.33
C VAL A 196 -21.52 19.77 4.87
N LYS A 197 -22.74 20.11 4.45
CA LYS A 197 -23.94 19.32 4.69
C LYS A 197 -24.13 18.36 3.53
N LEU A 198 -24.09 17.07 3.82
CA LEU A 198 -24.42 16.02 2.85
C LEU A 198 -25.92 16.06 2.53
N VAL A 199 -26.26 16.04 1.25
CA VAL A 199 -27.61 15.81 0.73
C VAL A 199 -27.60 14.52 -0.08
N GLU A 200 -28.20 13.48 0.48
CA GLU A 200 -28.28 12.16 -0.14
C GLU A 200 -29.47 12.09 -1.08
N VAL A 201 -29.26 11.57 -2.31
CA VAL A 201 -30.32 11.41 -3.32
C VAL A 201 -30.42 9.98 -3.82
N GLY A 202 -31.60 9.61 -4.32
CA GLY A 202 -31.88 8.28 -4.83
C GLY A 202 -31.90 7.19 -3.75
N THR A 203 -31.62 5.96 -4.17
CA THR A 203 -31.58 4.77 -3.31
C THR A 203 -30.23 4.07 -3.44
N THR A 204 -30.00 2.99 -2.70
CA THR A 204 -28.74 2.24 -2.73
C THR A 204 -28.37 1.74 -4.14
N ASN A 205 -29.36 1.28 -4.91
CA ASN A 205 -29.14 0.63 -6.20
C ASN A 205 -29.64 1.47 -7.38
N ARG A 206 -30.40 2.54 -7.16
CA ARG A 206 -30.97 3.35 -8.26
C ARG A 206 -30.96 4.84 -7.91
N THR A 207 -30.28 5.62 -8.74
CA THR A 207 -30.29 7.08 -8.66
C THR A 207 -30.42 7.66 -10.07
N HIS A 208 -31.38 8.53 -10.26
CA HIS A 208 -31.70 9.16 -11.52
C HIS A 208 -31.35 10.65 -11.51
N LEU A 209 -31.19 11.26 -12.68
CA LEU A 209 -30.89 12.68 -12.79
C LEU A 209 -31.94 13.56 -12.08
N LYS A 210 -33.23 13.19 -12.16
CA LYS A 210 -34.32 13.90 -11.48
C LYS A 210 -34.12 14.00 -9.96
N ASP A 211 -33.52 12.97 -9.33
CA ASP A 211 -33.30 12.95 -7.88
C ASP A 211 -32.32 14.06 -7.47
N PHE A 212 -31.32 14.34 -8.34
CA PHE A 212 -30.41 15.48 -8.16
C PHE A 212 -31.08 16.81 -8.43
N THR A 213 -31.90 16.91 -9.49
CA THR A 213 -32.61 18.14 -9.87
C THR A 213 -33.52 18.61 -8.73
N GLU A 214 -34.30 17.69 -8.14
CA GLU A 214 -35.22 17.99 -7.03
C GLU A 214 -34.50 18.37 -5.72
N ALA A 215 -33.23 17.98 -5.56
CA ALA A 215 -32.44 18.25 -4.35
C ALA A 215 -31.66 19.58 -4.42
N ILE A 216 -31.56 20.21 -5.59
CA ILE A 216 -30.81 21.47 -5.72
C ILE A 216 -31.56 22.62 -5.01
N THR A 217 -30.83 23.34 -4.18
CA THR A 217 -31.33 24.52 -3.44
C THR A 217 -30.35 25.70 -3.63
N PRO A 218 -30.71 26.92 -3.24
CA PRO A 218 -29.78 28.06 -3.23
C PRO A 218 -28.55 27.84 -2.34
N ARG A 219 -28.59 26.84 -1.45
CA ARG A 219 -27.47 26.44 -0.57
C ARG A 219 -26.58 25.37 -1.18
N THR A 220 -26.93 24.79 -2.31
CA THR A 220 -26.12 23.76 -2.97
C THR A 220 -24.83 24.37 -3.48
N ALA A 221 -23.71 23.80 -3.09
CA ALA A 221 -22.37 24.24 -3.46
C ALA A 221 -21.72 23.39 -4.56
N ALA A 222 -22.13 22.12 -4.67
CA ALA A 222 -21.60 21.20 -5.67
C ALA A 222 -22.50 19.96 -5.80
N ILE A 223 -22.40 19.31 -6.95
CA ILE A 223 -22.78 17.90 -7.12
C ILE A 223 -21.48 17.09 -7.09
N MET A 224 -21.47 16.01 -6.32
CA MET A 224 -20.30 15.11 -6.24
C MET A 224 -20.69 13.70 -6.61
N LYS A 225 -19.90 13.09 -7.49
CA LYS A 225 -19.96 11.66 -7.83
C LYS A 225 -18.75 10.96 -7.22
N VAL A 226 -18.99 9.82 -6.58
CA VAL A 226 -17.93 9.00 -6.00
C VAL A 226 -17.92 7.65 -6.70
N HIS A 227 -16.79 7.31 -7.30
CA HIS A 227 -16.62 6.02 -7.96
C HIS A 227 -16.58 4.88 -6.93
N THR A 228 -17.44 3.87 -7.12
CA THR A 228 -17.57 2.70 -6.24
C THR A 228 -16.46 1.68 -6.52
N SER A 229 -15.20 2.09 -6.31
CA SER A 229 -14.03 1.32 -6.70
C SER A 229 -13.86 0.00 -5.92
N ASN A 230 -14.44 -0.13 -4.72
CA ASN A 230 -14.24 -1.27 -3.81
C ASN A 230 -15.44 -2.20 -3.66
N TYR A 231 -16.55 -1.94 -4.36
CA TYR A 231 -17.72 -2.83 -4.43
C TYR A 231 -18.46 -2.60 -5.74
N ALA A 232 -19.31 -3.56 -6.11
CA ALA A 232 -20.20 -3.47 -7.25
C ALA A 232 -21.65 -3.73 -6.81
N VAL A 233 -22.59 -2.90 -7.29
CA VAL A 233 -24.02 -3.12 -7.13
C VAL A 233 -24.52 -3.81 -8.40
N GLN A 234 -25.11 -5.01 -8.25
CA GLN A 234 -25.58 -5.83 -9.37
C GLN A 234 -27.11 -6.03 -9.35
N GLY A 235 -27.70 -6.35 -10.48
CA GLY A 235 -29.14 -6.57 -10.63
C GLY A 235 -29.87 -5.33 -11.19
N PHE A 236 -31.00 -4.97 -10.58
CA PHE A 236 -31.77 -3.78 -11.00
C PHE A 236 -31.12 -2.50 -10.53
N THR A 237 -30.15 -2.00 -11.27
CA THR A 237 -29.36 -0.81 -10.94
C THR A 237 -29.60 0.32 -11.93
N ALA A 238 -29.43 1.57 -11.49
CA ALA A 238 -29.34 2.76 -12.31
C ALA A 238 -28.45 3.80 -11.66
N ALA A 239 -27.56 4.39 -12.43
CA ALA A 239 -26.72 5.51 -11.99
C ALA A 239 -26.90 6.68 -12.94
N ALA A 240 -26.94 7.90 -12.40
CA ALA A 240 -27.00 9.11 -13.23
C ALA A 240 -25.67 9.23 -14.01
N PRO A 241 -25.71 9.47 -15.33
CA PRO A 241 -24.52 9.61 -16.16
C PRO A 241 -23.76 10.89 -15.84
N GLU A 242 -22.43 10.87 -15.87
CA GLU A 242 -21.58 12.02 -15.55
C GLU A 242 -21.89 13.25 -16.38
N ALA A 243 -22.03 13.08 -17.70
CA ALA A 243 -22.39 14.19 -18.61
C ALA A 243 -23.73 14.84 -18.23
N GLY A 244 -24.72 14.05 -17.78
CA GLY A 244 -25.99 14.60 -17.30
C GLY A 244 -25.84 15.36 -15.98
N LEU A 245 -25.04 14.86 -15.05
CA LEU A 245 -24.76 15.54 -13.78
C LEU A 245 -23.96 16.82 -14.00
N ALA A 246 -23.00 16.82 -14.92
CA ALA A 246 -22.22 17.98 -15.30
C ALA A 246 -23.13 19.07 -15.91
N ALA A 247 -23.97 18.71 -16.87
CA ALA A 247 -24.92 19.64 -17.49
C ALA A 247 -25.86 20.28 -16.44
N LEU A 248 -26.42 19.48 -15.55
CA LEU A 248 -27.28 19.94 -14.47
C LEU A 248 -26.53 20.88 -13.51
N ALA A 249 -25.31 20.53 -13.11
CA ALA A 249 -24.51 21.37 -12.23
C ALA A 249 -24.19 22.73 -12.88
N HIS A 250 -23.82 22.73 -14.17
CA HIS A 250 -23.48 23.95 -14.91
C HIS A 250 -24.69 24.84 -15.12
N GLU A 251 -25.89 24.28 -15.40
CA GLU A 251 -27.15 25.02 -15.47
C GLU A 251 -27.43 25.85 -14.20
N HIS A 252 -27.06 25.29 -13.04
CA HIS A 252 -27.21 25.95 -11.75
C HIS A 252 -25.96 26.72 -11.27
N GLY A 253 -24.93 26.83 -12.11
CA GLY A 253 -23.70 27.57 -11.79
C GLY A 253 -22.88 26.98 -10.64
N ILE A 254 -23.01 25.67 -10.37
CA ILE A 254 -22.28 24.94 -9.32
C ILE A 254 -21.30 23.95 -9.96
N PRO A 255 -20.15 23.64 -9.31
CA PRO A 255 -19.22 22.66 -9.83
C PRO A 255 -19.71 21.22 -9.72
N PHE A 256 -19.33 20.39 -10.70
CA PHE A 256 -19.42 18.93 -10.67
C PHE A 256 -18.07 18.35 -10.32
N ILE A 257 -18.01 17.58 -9.20
CA ILE A 257 -16.80 16.99 -8.64
C ILE A 257 -16.87 15.47 -8.80
N VAL A 258 -15.79 14.85 -9.28
CA VAL A 258 -15.68 13.40 -9.38
C VAL A 258 -14.52 12.90 -8.52
N ASP A 259 -14.81 11.97 -7.61
CA ASP A 259 -13.79 11.22 -6.84
C ASP A 259 -13.63 9.83 -7.46
N LEU A 260 -12.51 9.61 -8.18
CA LEU A 260 -12.24 8.33 -8.84
C LEU A 260 -11.59 7.30 -7.92
N GLY A 261 -10.77 7.74 -6.99
CA GLY A 261 -10.07 6.86 -6.06
C GLY A 261 -8.93 6.02 -6.65
N SER A 262 -9.10 5.39 -7.81
CA SER A 262 -8.16 4.42 -8.40
C SER A 262 -6.91 5.04 -9.07
N GLY A 263 -7.07 6.17 -9.75
CA GLY A 263 -5.97 7.02 -10.23
C GLY A 263 -5.25 6.57 -11.50
N MET A 264 -5.88 5.79 -12.39
CA MET A 264 -5.27 5.42 -13.66
C MET A 264 -5.26 6.62 -14.63
N LEU A 265 -4.14 6.80 -15.37
CA LEU A 265 -3.96 7.88 -16.33
C LEU A 265 -3.96 7.43 -17.80
N VAL A 266 -4.08 6.13 -18.06
CA VAL A 266 -4.17 5.53 -19.40
C VAL A 266 -5.33 4.55 -19.43
N ASN A 267 -5.86 4.25 -20.63
CA ASN A 267 -6.92 3.26 -20.78
C ASN A 267 -6.34 1.87 -20.52
N LEU A 268 -6.86 1.16 -19.52
CA LEU A 268 -6.39 -0.19 -19.18
C LEU A 268 -6.69 -1.20 -20.27
N GLU A 269 -7.73 -0.96 -21.09
CA GLU A 269 -8.10 -1.81 -22.22
C GLU A 269 -6.99 -1.90 -23.29
N ASP A 270 -6.18 -0.85 -23.46
CA ASP A 270 -5.01 -0.82 -24.34
C ASP A 270 -3.95 -1.85 -23.91
N TYR A 271 -4.04 -2.30 -22.67
CA TYR A 271 -3.18 -3.31 -22.05
C TYR A 271 -3.86 -4.67 -21.87
N GLY A 272 -5.08 -4.84 -22.37
CA GLY A 272 -5.87 -6.08 -22.26
C GLY A 272 -6.49 -6.28 -20.87
N LEU A 273 -6.68 -5.22 -20.11
CA LEU A 273 -7.29 -5.21 -18.78
C LEU A 273 -8.72 -4.63 -18.84
N PRO A 274 -9.57 -4.90 -17.84
CA PRO A 274 -10.90 -4.31 -17.76
C PRO A 274 -10.86 -2.77 -17.71
N HIS A 275 -11.95 -2.14 -18.17
CA HIS A 275 -12.10 -0.70 -18.12
C HIS A 275 -12.07 -0.15 -16.69
N GLU A 276 -11.30 0.90 -16.48
CA GLU A 276 -11.27 1.69 -15.25
C GLU A 276 -11.34 3.17 -15.62
N PRO A 277 -12.30 3.93 -15.08
CA PRO A 277 -12.46 5.35 -15.41
C PRO A 277 -11.19 6.17 -15.13
N THR A 278 -10.83 7.03 -16.06
CA THR A 278 -9.66 7.91 -15.96
C THR A 278 -10.06 9.34 -15.61
N PRO A 279 -9.16 10.15 -15.01
CA PRO A 279 -9.42 11.58 -14.82
C PRO A 279 -9.70 12.31 -16.13
N ARG A 280 -9.09 11.88 -17.22
CA ARG A 280 -9.32 12.46 -18.57
C ARG A 280 -10.75 12.23 -19.04
N GLU A 281 -11.27 11.04 -18.86
CA GLU A 281 -12.67 10.71 -19.20
C GLU A 281 -13.65 11.50 -18.35
N ALA A 282 -13.44 11.57 -17.03
CA ALA A 282 -14.31 12.33 -16.14
C ALA A 282 -14.32 13.83 -16.50
N LEU A 283 -13.16 14.42 -16.83
CA LEU A 283 -13.10 15.80 -17.31
C LEU A 283 -13.77 15.98 -18.67
N ALA A 284 -13.60 15.02 -19.60
CA ALA A 284 -14.29 15.03 -20.89
C ALA A 284 -15.81 14.90 -20.75
N ASN A 285 -16.29 14.17 -19.72
CA ASN A 285 -17.70 14.07 -19.34
C ASN A 285 -18.24 15.32 -18.63
N GLY A 286 -17.40 16.36 -18.45
CA GLY A 286 -17.79 17.65 -17.91
C GLY A 286 -17.50 17.86 -16.42
N ALA A 287 -16.72 16.98 -15.77
CA ALA A 287 -16.29 17.25 -14.40
C ALA A 287 -15.45 18.53 -14.32
N ASP A 288 -15.70 19.34 -13.30
CA ASP A 288 -14.96 20.58 -13.05
C ASP A 288 -13.72 20.33 -12.19
N LEU A 289 -13.76 19.28 -11.38
CA LEU A 289 -12.69 18.85 -10.49
C LEU A 289 -12.73 17.34 -10.33
N VAL A 290 -11.57 16.70 -10.46
CA VAL A 290 -11.39 15.26 -10.25
C VAL A 290 -10.35 15.05 -9.17
N THR A 291 -10.62 14.08 -8.25
CA THR A 291 -9.67 13.65 -7.23
C THR A 291 -9.32 12.16 -7.42
N PHE A 292 -8.06 11.79 -7.15
CA PHE A 292 -7.60 10.41 -7.29
C PHE A 292 -6.32 10.11 -6.49
N SER A 293 -6.03 8.82 -6.29
CA SER A 293 -4.87 8.33 -5.51
C SER A 293 -3.63 8.16 -6.38
N GLY A 294 -2.45 8.42 -5.81
CA GLY A 294 -1.17 8.16 -6.46
C GLY A 294 -0.65 6.72 -6.26
N ASP A 295 -1.01 6.06 -5.19
CA ASP A 295 -0.44 4.79 -4.71
C ASP A 295 -1.28 3.55 -5.06
N LYS A 296 -2.22 3.70 -5.98
CA LYS A 296 -3.03 2.61 -6.52
C LYS A 296 -2.62 2.30 -7.96
N LEU A 297 -3.56 2.35 -8.91
CA LEU A 297 -3.30 2.00 -10.32
C LEU A 297 -2.26 2.90 -11.00
N LEU A 298 -2.12 4.15 -10.57
CA LEU A 298 -1.04 5.02 -11.04
C LEU A 298 0.36 4.41 -10.80
N GLY A 299 0.53 3.59 -9.77
CA GLY A 299 1.81 2.93 -9.49
C GLY A 299 2.85 3.83 -8.82
N GLY A 300 2.40 4.87 -8.13
CA GLY A 300 3.26 5.90 -7.51
C GLY A 300 3.27 5.89 -5.98
N PRO A 301 3.78 6.97 -5.39
CA PRO A 301 3.78 7.14 -3.94
C PRO A 301 2.37 7.47 -3.45
N GLN A 302 2.15 7.31 -2.14
CA GLN A 302 0.92 7.79 -1.52
C GLN A 302 0.80 9.30 -1.70
N ALA A 303 -0.22 9.70 -2.46
CA ALA A 303 -0.58 11.08 -2.73
C ALA A 303 -2.06 11.16 -3.11
N GLY A 304 -2.67 12.33 -2.90
CA GLY A 304 -3.95 12.70 -3.46
C GLY A 304 -3.74 13.77 -4.53
N LEU A 305 -4.23 13.52 -5.72
CA LEU A 305 -4.12 14.44 -6.83
C LEU A 305 -5.48 15.07 -7.09
N LEU A 306 -5.49 16.38 -7.29
CA LEU A 306 -6.66 17.15 -7.70
C LEU A 306 -6.33 17.80 -9.06
N VAL A 307 -7.19 17.63 -10.05
CA VAL A 307 -7.04 18.19 -11.38
C VAL A 307 -8.38 18.73 -11.86
N GLY A 308 -8.39 19.85 -12.53
CA GLY A 308 -9.63 20.44 -13.05
C GLY A 308 -9.49 21.90 -13.48
N LYS A 309 -10.59 22.64 -13.41
CA LYS A 309 -10.67 24.04 -13.80
C LYS A 309 -9.73 24.93 -13.01
N LYS A 310 -9.03 25.82 -13.68
CA LYS A 310 -8.01 26.71 -13.11
C LYS A 310 -8.51 27.50 -11.90
N GLU A 311 -9.74 28.01 -11.98
CA GLU A 311 -10.36 28.83 -10.92
C GLU A 311 -10.58 28.03 -9.64
N LEU A 312 -11.02 26.78 -9.75
CA LEU A 312 -11.22 25.89 -8.60
C LEU A 312 -9.88 25.51 -7.96
N ILE A 313 -8.90 25.15 -8.78
CA ILE A 313 -7.55 24.85 -8.32
C ILE A 313 -6.91 26.06 -7.63
N ALA A 314 -7.08 27.28 -8.17
CA ALA A 314 -6.57 28.49 -7.53
C ALA A 314 -7.21 28.75 -6.16
N ARG A 315 -8.51 28.48 -5.99
CA ARG A 315 -9.19 28.54 -4.68
C ARG A 315 -8.64 27.51 -3.71
N ILE A 316 -8.43 26.26 -4.16
CA ILE A 316 -7.88 25.17 -3.37
C ILE A 316 -6.46 25.50 -2.89
N ARG A 317 -5.61 26.06 -3.74
CA ARG A 317 -4.24 26.50 -3.39
C ARG A 317 -4.22 27.55 -2.27
N LYS A 318 -5.20 28.44 -2.24
CA LYS A 318 -5.32 29.50 -1.23
C LYS A 318 -5.88 29.01 0.11
N ASN A 319 -6.45 27.80 0.17
CA ASN A 319 -6.98 27.26 1.42
C ASN A 319 -5.83 26.98 2.41
N PRO A 320 -5.88 27.52 3.65
CA PRO A 320 -4.84 27.30 4.67
C PRO A 320 -4.56 25.81 4.94
N MET A 321 -5.57 24.94 4.80
CA MET A 321 -5.44 23.50 4.98
C MET A 321 -4.50 22.84 3.96
N LYS A 322 -4.32 23.45 2.76
CA LYS A 322 -3.33 22.98 1.78
C LYS A 322 -1.94 22.87 2.36
N ARG A 323 -1.55 23.81 3.27
CA ARG A 323 -0.26 23.76 3.94
C ARG A 323 -0.14 22.58 4.91
N ALA A 324 -1.20 22.25 5.63
CA ALA A 324 -1.24 21.12 6.56
C ALA A 324 -1.23 19.76 5.84
N LEU A 325 -1.80 19.71 4.62
CA LEU A 325 -1.98 18.49 3.82
C LEU A 325 -0.92 18.32 2.72
N ARG A 326 0.08 19.21 2.65
CA ARG A 326 1.08 19.18 1.57
C ARG A 326 2.01 17.95 1.67
N VAL A 327 2.44 17.47 0.52
CA VAL A 327 3.44 16.41 0.40
C VAL A 327 4.87 16.94 0.64
N ASP A 328 5.78 16.05 0.97
CA ASP A 328 7.21 16.31 1.10
C ASP A 328 7.95 16.26 -0.26
N LYS A 329 9.27 16.50 -0.22
CA LYS A 329 10.10 16.50 -1.42
C LYS A 329 10.29 15.11 -2.04
N MET A 330 10.22 14.06 -1.24
CA MET A 330 10.40 12.68 -1.70
C MET A 330 9.18 12.25 -2.52
N THR A 331 7.98 12.52 -2.02
CA THR A 331 6.73 12.27 -2.73
C THR A 331 6.66 13.05 -4.05
N LEU A 332 7.09 14.32 -4.08
CA LEU A 332 7.12 15.10 -5.31
C LEU A 332 8.13 14.57 -6.33
N ALA A 333 9.33 14.19 -5.88
CA ALA A 333 10.35 13.59 -6.73
C ALA A 333 9.87 12.25 -7.33
N ALA A 334 9.20 11.43 -6.52
CA ALA A 334 8.60 10.19 -6.98
C ALA A 334 7.50 10.43 -8.02
N LEU A 335 6.58 11.37 -7.76
CA LEU A 335 5.52 11.70 -8.70
C LEU A 335 6.06 12.30 -10.01
N ASP A 336 7.01 13.24 -9.95
CA ASP A 336 7.60 13.83 -11.15
C ASP A 336 8.29 12.76 -12.02
N ALA A 337 9.09 11.88 -11.39
CA ALA A 337 9.76 10.80 -12.11
C ALA A 337 8.77 9.80 -12.72
N LEU A 338 7.73 9.41 -11.96
CA LEU A 338 6.70 8.48 -12.45
C LEU A 338 5.87 9.09 -13.58
N LEU A 339 5.36 10.31 -13.42
CA LEU A 339 4.52 10.96 -14.42
C LEU A 339 5.26 11.17 -15.75
N ARG A 340 6.58 11.33 -15.70
CA ARG A 340 7.40 11.36 -16.93
C ARG A 340 7.40 10.01 -17.65
N LEU A 341 7.33 8.87 -16.95
CA LEU A 341 7.18 7.57 -17.61
C LEU A 341 5.87 7.49 -18.41
N TYR A 342 4.78 8.06 -17.87
CA TYR A 342 3.48 8.09 -18.54
C TYR A 342 3.45 8.95 -19.83
N THR A 343 4.49 9.74 -20.11
CA THR A 343 4.60 10.44 -21.41
C THR A 343 4.95 9.53 -22.58
N ASN A 344 5.34 8.28 -22.31
CA ASN A 344 5.64 7.26 -23.31
C ASN A 344 4.80 5.99 -23.06
N PRO A 345 3.54 5.94 -23.53
CA PRO A 345 2.63 4.83 -23.29
C PRO A 345 3.15 3.46 -23.75
N ASP A 346 3.93 3.41 -24.83
CA ASP A 346 4.45 2.17 -25.41
C ASP A 346 5.39 1.41 -24.46
N GLN A 347 6.03 2.12 -23.53
CA GLN A 347 6.98 1.54 -22.57
C GLN A 347 6.40 1.31 -21.17
N LEU A 348 5.15 1.67 -20.92
CA LEU A 348 4.57 1.57 -19.57
C LEU A 348 4.49 0.14 -19.06
N ARG A 349 4.19 -0.82 -19.94
CA ARG A 349 4.14 -2.25 -19.61
C ARG A 349 5.45 -2.76 -19.01
N GLU A 350 6.58 -2.20 -19.43
CA GLU A 350 7.89 -2.60 -18.92
C GLU A 350 8.35 -1.75 -17.75
N LYS A 351 8.14 -0.43 -17.85
CA LYS A 351 8.72 0.55 -16.93
C LYS A 351 7.92 0.86 -15.68
N VAL A 352 6.60 0.66 -15.71
CA VAL A 352 5.74 0.89 -14.54
C VAL A 352 5.40 -0.44 -13.88
N THR A 353 5.93 -0.68 -12.69
CA THR A 353 5.83 -1.96 -11.98
C THR A 353 4.37 -2.44 -11.85
N THR A 354 3.44 -1.55 -11.50
CA THR A 354 2.02 -1.90 -11.39
C THR A 354 1.46 -2.42 -12.71
N ILE A 355 1.67 -1.70 -13.83
CA ILE A 355 1.17 -2.12 -15.15
C ILE A 355 1.84 -3.44 -15.56
N ARG A 356 3.15 -3.57 -15.35
CA ARG A 356 3.88 -4.81 -15.63
C ARG A 356 3.29 -6.01 -14.89
N LEU A 357 3.06 -5.88 -13.59
CA LEU A 357 2.49 -6.98 -12.78
C LEU A 357 1.05 -7.31 -13.19
N LEU A 358 0.23 -6.31 -13.48
CA LEU A 358 -1.16 -6.52 -13.92
C LEU A 358 -1.24 -7.20 -15.29
N THR A 359 -0.32 -6.91 -16.20
CA THR A 359 -0.31 -7.42 -17.58
C THR A 359 0.46 -8.71 -17.78
N ARG A 360 1.06 -9.30 -16.73
CA ARG A 360 1.70 -10.62 -16.80
C ARG A 360 0.68 -11.67 -17.23
N THR A 361 1.04 -12.46 -18.23
CA THR A 361 0.15 -13.54 -18.71
C THR A 361 0.21 -14.74 -17.77
N ARG A 362 -0.88 -15.52 -17.73
CA ARG A 362 -0.88 -16.80 -16.99
C ARG A 362 0.22 -17.73 -17.49
N ALA A 363 0.51 -17.73 -18.80
CA ALA A 363 1.55 -18.56 -19.38
C ALA A 363 2.93 -18.23 -18.80
N ASP A 364 3.30 -16.95 -18.75
CA ASP A 364 4.59 -16.50 -18.19
C ASP A 364 4.71 -16.86 -16.71
N ILE A 365 3.61 -16.67 -15.94
CA ILE A 365 3.58 -17.01 -14.52
C ILE A 365 3.70 -18.51 -14.31
N ARG A 366 3.07 -19.33 -15.19
CA ARG A 366 3.17 -20.78 -15.13
C ARG A 366 4.58 -21.28 -15.41
N VAL A 367 5.28 -20.72 -16.40
CA VAL A 367 6.70 -21.03 -16.68
C VAL A 367 7.57 -20.71 -15.44
N GLN A 368 7.28 -19.62 -14.74
CA GLN A 368 7.94 -19.31 -13.47
C GLN A 368 7.61 -20.35 -12.38
N ALA A 369 6.34 -20.76 -12.28
CA ALA A 369 5.92 -21.79 -11.34
C ALA A 369 6.64 -23.13 -11.59
N GLU A 370 6.87 -23.51 -12.84
CA GLU A 370 7.62 -24.71 -13.23
C GLU A 370 9.08 -24.69 -12.78
N ARG A 371 9.73 -23.51 -12.78
CA ARG A 371 11.08 -23.35 -12.24
C ARG A 371 11.12 -23.40 -10.72
N VAL A 372 10.14 -22.79 -10.04
CA VAL A 372 10.09 -22.66 -8.58
C VAL A 372 9.64 -23.95 -7.89
N LEU A 373 8.72 -24.71 -8.51
CA LEU A 373 8.10 -25.90 -7.90
C LEU A 373 9.10 -26.93 -7.37
N PRO A 374 10.15 -27.36 -8.10
CA PRO A 374 11.10 -28.36 -7.60
C PRO A 374 11.80 -27.94 -6.30
N HIS A 375 12.07 -26.65 -6.14
CA HIS A 375 12.71 -26.12 -4.94
C HIS A 375 11.77 -26.14 -3.71
N ILE A 376 10.48 -25.84 -3.94
CA ILE A 376 9.47 -25.96 -2.88
C ILE A 376 9.27 -27.44 -2.50
N GLN A 377 9.17 -28.34 -3.49
CA GLN A 377 9.04 -29.78 -3.25
C GLN A 377 10.23 -30.33 -2.45
N ALA A 378 11.44 -29.94 -2.79
CA ALA A 378 12.64 -30.35 -2.06
C ALA A 378 12.65 -29.82 -0.62
N ALA A 379 12.26 -28.56 -0.39
CA ALA A 379 12.22 -27.95 0.95
C ALA A 379 11.13 -28.58 1.85
N LEU A 380 10.06 -29.10 1.26
CA LEU A 380 8.90 -29.68 1.96
C LEU A 380 8.89 -31.22 1.94
N SER A 381 9.93 -31.85 1.42
CA SER A 381 10.00 -33.30 1.21
C SER A 381 9.55 -34.12 2.41
N GLY A 382 8.62 -35.06 2.21
CA GLY A 382 8.05 -35.93 3.24
C GLY A 382 7.04 -35.27 4.19
N LYS A 383 6.79 -33.94 4.08
CA LYS A 383 5.90 -33.18 4.97
C LYS A 383 4.67 -32.64 4.25
N ALA A 384 4.83 -32.20 3.01
CA ALA A 384 3.78 -31.66 2.19
C ALA A 384 4.00 -31.95 0.71
N ASP A 385 2.90 -32.00 -0.06
CA ASP A 385 2.89 -32.08 -1.50
C ASP A 385 2.71 -30.68 -2.08
N ALA A 386 3.41 -30.39 -3.18
CA ALA A 386 3.29 -29.13 -3.89
C ALA A 386 3.01 -29.38 -5.37
N SER A 387 2.07 -28.61 -5.94
CA SER A 387 1.68 -28.72 -7.36
C SER A 387 1.32 -27.36 -7.91
N ILE A 388 1.50 -27.20 -9.25
CA ILE A 388 1.09 -26.00 -9.96
C ILE A 388 -0.43 -26.02 -10.14
N ILE A 389 -1.05 -24.89 -9.87
CA ILE A 389 -2.48 -24.67 -10.10
C ILE A 389 -2.72 -23.43 -10.96
N ASP A 390 -3.80 -23.44 -11.72
CA ASP A 390 -4.36 -22.22 -12.27
C ASP A 390 -5.16 -21.49 -11.20
N THR A 391 -5.00 -20.19 -11.11
CA THR A 391 -5.68 -19.35 -10.11
C THR A 391 -6.06 -18.00 -10.71
N GLY A 392 -6.73 -17.16 -9.93
CA GLY A 392 -7.06 -15.80 -10.30
C GLY A 392 -6.45 -14.81 -9.32
N SER A 393 -5.68 -13.85 -9.83
CA SER A 393 -5.19 -12.73 -9.02
C SER A 393 -6.19 -11.59 -9.03
N GLN A 394 -6.13 -10.74 -8.01
CA GLN A 394 -6.93 -9.53 -7.87
C GLN A 394 -6.06 -8.29 -8.07
N ILE A 395 -6.65 -7.24 -8.63
CA ILE A 395 -5.98 -5.94 -8.72
C ILE A 395 -5.74 -5.39 -7.32
N GLY A 396 -6.77 -5.32 -6.49
CA GLY A 396 -6.67 -4.93 -5.08
C GLY A 396 -6.84 -3.43 -4.83
N SER A 397 -6.71 -3.04 -3.56
CA SER A 397 -6.85 -1.65 -3.07
C SER A 397 -8.17 -0.96 -3.47
N GLY A 398 -9.24 -1.74 -3.64
CA GLY A 398 -10.53 -1.21 -4.05
C GLY A 398 -10.55 -0.70 -5.49
N SER A 399 -9.85 -1.37 -6.40
CA SER A 399 -9.95 -1.17 -7.84
C SER A 399 -10.44 -2.46 -8.49
N LEU A 400 -11.48 -2.36 -9.33
CA LEU A 400 -12.06 -3.49 -10.07
C LEU A 400 -12.32 -4.72 -9.17
N PRO A 401 -13.21 -4.64 -8.19
CA PRO A 401 -13.33 -5.61 -7.11
C PRO A 401 -13.86 -6.99 -7.56
N VAL A 402 -14.52 -7.08 -8.72
CA VAL A 402 -15.10 -8.30 -9.28
C VAL A 402 -14.22 -8.95 -10.33
N ASP A 403 -13.22 -8.24 -10.87
CA ASP A 403 -12.39 -8.73 -11.95
C ASP A 403 -11.21 -9.55 -11.42
N SER A 404 -11.05 -10.73 -11.99
CA SER A 404 -9.95 -11.65 -11.69
C SER A 404 -9.00 -11.74 -12.87
N LEU A 405 -7.71 -11.51 -12.62
CA LEU A 405 -6.66 -11.66 -13.63
C LEU A 405 -6.23 -13.14 -13.70
N PRO A 406 -6.31 -13.78 -14.88
CA PRO A 406 -5.82 -15.15 -15.02
C PRO A 406 -4.38 -15.30 -14.56
N SER A 407 -4.11 -16.20 -13.59
CA SER A 407 -2.81 -16.40 -12.96
C SER A 407 -2.47 -17.87 -12.80
N ALA A 408 -1.25 -18.15 -12.35
CA ALA A 408 -0.80 -19.46 -11.93
C ALA A 408 -0.08 -19.35 -10.58
N GLY A 409 -0.12 -20.44 -9.82
CA GLY A 409 0.51 -20.47 -8.51
C GLY A 409 0.88 -21.89 -8.10
N ILE A 410 1.38 -22.02 -6.89
CA ILE A 410 1.73 -23.31 -6.29
C ILE A 410 0.85 -23.54 -5.09
N ALA A 411 0.06 -24.63 -5.12
CA ALA A 411 -0.70 -25.10 -3.96
C ALA A 411 0.14 -26.08 -3.17
N VAL A 412 0.19 -25.90 -1.84
CA VAL A 412 0.87 -26.78 -0.91
C VAL A 412 -0.16 -27.43 0.01
N THR A 413 -0.21 -28.77 -0.03
CA THR A 413 -1.17 -29.59 0.70
C THR A 413 -0.46 -30.60 1.61
N PRO A 414 -1.07 -31.07 2.70
CA PRO A 414 -0.47 -32.08 3.55
C PRO A 414 -0.36 -33.44 2.85
N VAL A 415 0.67 -34.21 3.18
CA VAL A 415 0.72 -35.63 2.84
C VAL A 415 -0.26 -36.39 3.73
N GLY A 416 -1.24 -37.09 3.13
CA GLY A 416 -2.23 -37.92 3.84
C GLY A 416 -3.45 -37.14 4.36
N LYS A 417 -4.18 -37.72 5.37
CA LYS A 417 -5.40 -37.10 5.90
C LYS A 417 -5.07 -35.82 6.66
N SER A 418 -5.58 -34.68 6.17
CA SER A 418 -5.36 -33.35 6.71
C SER A 418 -6.02 -33.13 8.08
N LYS A 419 -5.29 -32.51 9.01
CA LYS A 419 -5.88 -31.70 10.09
C LYS A 419 -6.06 -30.28 9.54
N SER A 420 -7.20 -29.66 9.77
CA SER A 420 -7.54 -28.31 9.28
C SER A 420 -6.47 -27.21 9.60
N SER A 421 -5.61 -27.45 10.59
CA SER A 421 -4.54 -26.55 11.01
C SER A 421 -3.23 -26.66 10.22
N PHE A 422 -3.14 -27.52 9.19
CA PHE A 422 -1.86 -27.72 8.47
C PHE A 422 -1.51 -26.53 7.56
N ALA A 423 -2.49 -26.00 6.85
CA ALA A 423 -2.30 -24.81 6.02
C ALA A 423 -1.87 -23.58 6.86
N ASP A 424 -2.42 -23.44 8.07
CA ASP A 424 -2.00 -22.39 9.02
C ASP A 424 -0.55 -22.57 9.47
N LYS A 425 -0.10 -23.81 9.75
CA LYS A 425 1.29 -24.11 10.09
C LYS A 425 2.23 -23.78 8.93
N LEU A 426 1.85 -24.12 7.69
CA LEU A 426 2.60 -23.73 6.50
C LEU A 426 2.70 -22.22 6.40
N SER A 427 1.58 -21.51 6.53
CA SER A 427 1.55 -20.04 6.50
C SER A 427 2.48 -19.44 7.56
N LEU A 428 2.52 -20.00 8.77
CA LEU A 428 3.46 -19.58 9.84
C LEU A 428 4.91 -19.87 9.46
N ALA A 429 5.23 -21.05 8.93
CA ALA A 429 6.57 -21.44 8.54
C ALA A 429 7.12 -20.54 7.41
N PHE A 430 6.31 -20.24 6.41
CA PHE A 430 6.67 -19.33 5.32
C PHE A 430 6.85 -17.87 5.79
N ARG A 431 6.03 -17.41 6.73
CA ARG A 431 6.19 -16.07 7.36
C ARG A 431 7.40 -15.97 8.28
N ALA A 432 7.92 -17.11 8.77
CA ALA A 432 9.10 -17.12 9.62
C ALA A 432 10.43 -17.13 8.84
N LEU A 433 10.39 -17.19 7.51
CA LEU A 433 11.57 -17.09 6.65
C LEU A 433 12.29 -15.74 6.82
N PRO A 434 13.58 -15.64 6.47
CA PRO A 434 14.35 -14.40 6.53
C PRO A 434 13.66 -13.22 5.83
N VAL A 435 13.16 -13.42 4.62
CA VAL A 435 12.19 -12.55 3.96
C VAL A 435 10.83 -13.25 4.04
N PRO A 436 9.91 -12.76 4.88
CA PRO A 436 8.61 -13.39 5.06
C PRO A 436 7.84 -13.57 3.76
N VAL A 437 7.23 -14.72 3.58
CA VAL A 437 6.40 -15.04 2.41
C VAL A 437 4.93 -15.04 2.82
N ILE A 438 4.13 -14.23 2.14
CA ILE A 438 2.70 -14.07 2.41
C ILE A 438 1.92 -14.69 1.25
N GLY A 439 1.34 -15.86 1.50
CA GLY A 439 0.37 -16.53 0.62
C GLY A 439 -1.05 -16.42 1.18
N HIS A 440 -1.97 -17.19 0.61
CA HIS A 440 -3.34 -17.31 1.12
C HIS A 440 -3.76 -18.77 1.30
N ILE A 441 -4.79 -19.00 2.10
CA ILE A 441 -5.37 -20.32 2.30
C ILE A 441 -6.65 -20.43 1.48
N LYS A 442 -6.74 -21.46 0.64
CA LYS A 442 -7.92 -21.74 -0.17
C LYS A 442 -8.13 -23.26 -0.21
N ASP A 443 -9.37 -23.67 0.04
CA ASP A 443 -9.79 -25.10 -0.02
C ASP A 443 -8.87 -26.06 0.76
N GLY A 444 -8.35 -25.59 1.92
CA GLY A 444 -7.45 -26.36 2.78
C GLY A 444 -5.98 -26.41 2.32
N ALA A 445 -5.64 -25.81 1.20
CA ALA A 445 -4.28 -25.65 0.70
C ALA A 445 -3.69 -24.29 1.05
N PHE A 446 -2.38 -24.23 1.31
CA PHE A 446 -1.64 -22.96 1.32
C PHE A 446 -1.20 -22.64 -0.10
N VAL A 447 -1.67 -21.53 -0.65
CA VAL A 447 -1.48 -21.13 -2.04
C VAL A 447 -0.52 -19.95 -2.13
N LEU A 448 0.45 -20.08 -3.04
CA LEU A 448 1.40 -19.06 -3.43
C LEU A 448 1.10 -18.65 -4.89
N ASP A 449 0.45 -17.51 -5.09
CA ASP A 449 0.24 -16.93 -6.43
C ASP A 449 1.52 -16.20 -6.87
N LEU A 450 2.09 -16.59 -8.00
CA LEU A 450 3.41 -16.11 -8.41
C LEU A 450 3.38 -14.83 -9.27
N ARG A 451 2.21 -14.21 -9.47
CA ARG A 451 2.09 -12.96 -10.26
C ARG A 451 3.03 -11.86 -9.78
N CYS A 452 3.21 -11.73 -8.47
CA CYS A 452 4.03 -10.69 -7.84
C CYS A 452 5.45 -11.17 -7.45
N LEU A 453 5.89 -12.34 -7.90
CA LEU A 453 7.23 -12.83 -7.61
C LEU A 453 8.25 -12.22 -8.60
N ASP A 454 8.95 -11.17 -8.16
CA ASP A 454 9.98 -10.49 -8.96
C ASP A 454 11.40 -10.98 -8.64
N HIS A 455 11.70 -11.30 -7.39
CA HIS A 455 13.03 -11.73 -6.92
C HIS A 455 13.06 -13.26 -6.73
N GLU A 456 12.99 -14.02 -7.84
CA GLU A 456 12.89 -15.48 -7.85
C GLU A 456 14.06 -16.16 -7.15
N ASP A 457 15.31 -15.73 -7.44
CA ASP A 457 16.53 -16.32 -6.88
C ASP A 457 16.60 -16.13 -5.35
N GLU A 458 16.24 -14.94 -4.86
CA GLU A 458 16.19 -14.66 -3.42
C GLU A 458 15.12 -15.50 -2.72
N PHE A 459 13.95 -15.65 -3.36
CA PHE A 459 12.89 -16.51 -2.86
C PHE A 459 13.35 -17.97 -2.73
N ILE A 460 13.97 -18.51 -3.80
CA ILE A 460 14.46 -19.90 -3.83
C ILE A 460 15.55 -20.13 -2.78
N ALA A 461 16.52 -19.22 -2.68
CA ALA A 461 17.69 -19.38 -1.80
C ALA A 461 17.32 -19.54 -0.31
N GLN A 462 16.19 -19.01 0.14
CA GLN A 462 15.77 -19.11 1.54
C GLN A 462 14.90 -20.33 1.87
N LEU A 463 14.38 -21.07 0.85
CA LEU A 463 13.45 -22.18 1.06
C LEU A 463 14.05 -23.31 1.93
N CYS A 464 15.36 -23.53 1.90
CA CYS A 464 16.07 -24.49 2.75
C CYS A 464 15.93 -24.20 4.28
N LYS A 465 15.51 -22.99 4.64
CA LYS A 465 15.32 -22.57 6.06
C LYS A 465 13.90 -22.81 6.57
N ILE A 466 12.99 -23.37 5.75
CA ILE A 466 11.61 -23.69 6.18
C ILE A 466 11.64 -24.76 7.28
N LYS A 467 10.98 -24.46 8.39
CA LYS A 467 10.80 -25.39 9.53
C LYS A 467 9.30 -25.63 9.74
N ILE A 468 8.80 -26.84 9.45
CA ILE A 468 7.41 -27.28 9.62
C ILE A 468 7.33 -28.32 10.73
#